data_624685fcd48e08318709537870e476bd
#
_entry.id   624685fcd48e08318709537870e476bd
#
_cell.length_a   1.000
_cell.length_b   1.000
_cell.length_c   1.000
_cell.angle_alpha   90.00
_cell.angle_beta   90.00
_cell.angle_gamma   90.00
#
_symmetry.space_group_name_H-M   'P 1'
#
loop_
_entity.id
_entity.type
_entity.pdbx_description
1 polymer ?
#
loop_
_entity_poly.entity_id
_entity_poly.type
_entity_poly.pdbx_seq_one_letter_code
_entity_poly.pdbx_strand_id
1 'polypeptide(L)'
;MPHCAQGTTGWTKLKGYQALWDPKIDLGKFYFTTFQGKREETPYMNAENFARVLDILRNEDPVYGNASTGSVTTQGEEIGEEES
;
A
#
# COMPACT_ATOMS: atom_id res chain seq x y z
N MET A 1 -4.19 -8.78 -22.78
CA MET A 1 -4.04 -8.48 -22.51
C MET A 1 -3.53 -8.08 -21.94
N PRO A 2 -3.12 -8.07 -22.01
CA PRO A 2 -2.49 -7.72 -21.54
C PRO A 2 -2.32 -7.10 -20.78
N HIS A 3 -2.16 -6.90 -20.77
CA HIS A 3 -1.98 -6.18 -20.18
C HIS A 3 -2.24 -5.88 -19.32
N CYS A 4 -2.50 -5.78 -19.65
CA CYS A 4 -2.78 -5.38 -18.65
C CYS A 4 -2.51 -5.78 -17.49
N ALA A 5 -2.89 -6.29 -17.48
CA ALA A 5 -2.65 -6.92 -16.30
C ALA A 5 -1.26 -6.86 -15.84
N GLN A 6 -0.41 -6.83 -16.74
CA GLN A 6 0.94 -6.83 -16.33
C GLN A 6 1.29 -5.57 -15.66
N GLY A 7 0.67 -4.56 -16.03
CA GLY A 7 0.94 -3.31 -15.37
C GLY A 7 0.56 -3.33 -13.94
N THR A 8 -0.26 -4.29 -13.58
CA THR A 8 -0.72 -4.35 -12.20
C THR A 8 -0.04 -5.42 -11.42
N THR A 9 1.02 -5.99 -11.94
CA THR A 9 1.70 -7.05 -11.23
C THR A 9 2.11 -6.59 -9.86
N GLY A 10 1.69 -7.32 -8.83
CA GLY A 10 2.03 -6.99 -7.46
C GLY A 10 1.20 -5.90 -6.83
N TRP A 11 0.41 -5.18 -7.59
CA TRP A 11 -0.40 -4.09 -7.03
C TRP A 11 -1.85 -4.52 -6.95
N THR A 12 -2.42 -4.40 -5.77
CA THR A 12 -3.79 -4.79 -5.51
C THR A 12 -4.50 -3.67 -4.78
N LYS A 13 -5.71 -3.36 -5.22
CA LYS A 13 -6.49 -2.35 -4.54
C LYS A 13 -6.85 -2.84 -3.14
N LEU A 14 -6.65 -1.99 -2.16
CA LEU A 14 -6.82 -2.37 -0.76
C LEU A 14 -8.18 -1.95 -0.25
N LYS A 15 -8.82 -2.85 0.48
CA LYS A 15 -10.05 -2.57 1.18
C LYS A 15 -9.79 -2.05 2.58
N GLY A 16 -8.74 -2.52 3.21
CA GLY A 16 -8.39 -2.10 4.54
C GLY A 16 -6.99 -2.49 4.90
N TYR A 17 -6.59 -2.12 6.08
CA TYR A 17 -5.24 -2.44 6.56
C TYR A 17 -5.25 -2.49 8.06
N GLN A 18 -4.24 -3.16 8.60
CA GLN A 18 -3.95 -3.17 10.03
C GLN A 18 -2.48 -2.86 10.19
N ALA A 19 -2.17 -1.93 11.08
CA ALA A 19 -0.78 -1.56 11.33
C ALA A 19 -0.32 -2.23 12.62
N LEU A 20 0.91 -2.75 12.59
CA LEU A 20 1.51 -3.36 13.75
C LEU A 20 2.86 -2.74 13.99
N TRP A 21 3.08 -2.25 15.19
CA TRP A 21 4.39 -1.73 15.59
C TRP A 21 4.90 -2.57 16.74
N ASP A 22 6.12 -3.08 16.61
CA ASP A 22 6.72 -3.93 17.64
C ASP A 22 7.89 -3.18 18.24
N PRO A 23 7.71 -2.61 19.44
CA PRO A 23 8.80 -1.84 20.05
C PRO A 23 10.00 -2.69 20.48
N LYS A 24 9.83 -3.99 20.63
CA LYS A 24 10.94 -4.84 21.00
C LYS A 24 12.00 -4.88 19.93
N ILE A 25 11.60 -4.88 18.67
CA ILE A 25 12.54 -4.92 17.56
C ILE A 25 12.62 -3.58 16.86
N ASP A 26 11.81 -2.62 17.28
CA ASP A 26 11.81 -1.25 16.74
C ASP A 26 11.48 -1.25 15.25
N LEU A 27 10.54 -2.09 14.83
CA LEU A 27 10.10 -2.21 13.45
C LEU A 27 8.60 -2.36 13.42
N GLY A 28 8.02 -2.05 12.26
CA GLY A 28 6.60 -2.20 12.06
C GLY A 28 6.29 -2.85 10.74
N LYS A 29 5.06 -3.31 10.61
CA LYS A 29 4.60 -3.87 9.35
C LYS A 29 3.10 -3.70 9.25
N PHE A 30 2.57 -4.08 8.10
CA PHE A 30 1.14 -3.94 7.85
C PHE A 30 0.57 -5.25 7.38
N TYR A 31 -0.73 -5.41 7.63
CA TYR A 31 -1.52 -6.46 7.02
C TYR A 31 -2.52 -5.76 6.10
N PHE A 32 -2.48 -6.09 4.82
CA PHE A 32 -3.37 -5.50 3.82
C PHE A 32 -4.53 -6.44 3.58
N THR A 33 -5.74 -5.89 3.52
CA THR A 33 -6.93 -6.65 3.17
C THR A 33 -7.37 -6.21 1.79
N THR A 34 -7.55 -7.17 0.88
CA THR A 34 -7.96 -6.87 -0.48
C THR A 34 -9.47 -6.99 -0.61
N PHE A 35 -9.99 -6.51 -1.74
CA PHE A 35 -11.42 -6.63 -1.99
C PHE A 35 -11.83 -8.06 -2.25
N GLN A 36 -10.90 -8.95 -2.55
CA GLN A 36 -11.19 -10.38 -2.66
C GLN A 36 -11.23 -11.07 -1.31
N GLY A 37 -10.97 -10.32 -0.24
CA GLY A 37 -10.98 -10.90 1.09
C GLY A 37 -9.66 -11.51 1.53
N LYS A 38 -8.61 -11.33 0.75
CA LYS A 38 -7.30 -11.84 1.14
C LYS A 38 -6.65 -10.89 2.14
N ARG A 39 -5.91 -11.48 3.06
CA ARG A 39 -5.11 -10.73 4.01
C ARG A 39 -3.65 -11.03 3.73
N GLU A 40 -2.87 -10.00 3.47
CA GLU A 40 -1.48 -10.16 3.07
C GLU A 40 -0.59 -9.36 4.01
N GLU A 41 0.55 -9.92 4.33
CA GLU A 41 1.44 -9.37 5.33
C GLU A 41 2.65 -8.76 4.63
N THR A 42 3.05 -7.55 5.05
CA THR A 42 4.23 -6.91 4.49
C THR A 42 5.46 -7.30 5.30
N PRO A 43 6.67 -7.08 4.74
CA PRO A 43 7.88 -7.20 5.53
C PRO A 43 7.92 -6.13 6.61
N TYR A 44 8.77 -6.31 7.60
CA TYR A 44 9.01 -5.28 8.60
C TYR A 44 9.74 -4.10 7.96
N MET A 45 9.49 -2.93 8.49
CA MET A 45 10.11 -1.71 8.00
C MET A 45 10.45 -0.81 9.19
N ASN A 46 11.40 0.10 8.97
CA ASN A 46 11.82 0.99 10.04
C ASN A 46 10.76 2.05 10.30
N ALA A 47 10.95 2.84 11.36
CA ALA A 47 9.94 3.78 11.80
C ALA A 47 9.63 4.82 10.75
N GLU A 48 10.63 5.29 10.03
CA GLU A 48 10.41 6.32 9.03
C GLU A 48 9.56 5.79 7.88
N ASN A 49 9.90 4.62 7.38
CA ASN A 49 9.12 4.03 6.29
C ASN A 49 7.74 3.63 6.75
N PHE A 50 7.63 3.11 7.97
CA PHE A 50 6.35 2.74 8.54
C PHE A 50 5.42 3.96 8.60
N ALA A 51 5.95 5.09 9.05
CA ALA A 51 5.14 6.30 9.16
C ALA A 51 4.69 6.79 7.79
N ARG A 52 5.55 6.70 6.79
CA ARG A 52 5.20 7.16 5.44
C ARG A 52 4.11 6.30 4.82
N VAL A 53 4.23 4.98 4.97
CA VAL A 53 3.20 4.08 4.45
C VAL A 53 1.89 4.31 5.18
N LEU A 54 1.94 4.45 6.49
CA LEU A 54 0.73 4.68 7.27
C LEU A 54 0.04 5.97 6.85
N ASP A 55 0.82 7.01 6.56
CA ASP A 55 0.25 8.27 6.14
C ASP A 55 -0.56 8.12 4.86
N ILE A 56 -0.02 7.39 3.89
CA ILE A 56 -0.73 7.16 2.65
C ILE A 56 -2.00 6.34 2.90
N LEU A 57 -1.89 5.29 3.71
CA LEU A 57 -3.04 4.44 3.99
C LEU A 57 -4.17 5.19 4.67
N ARG A 58 -3.84 6.14 5.52
CA ARG A 58 -4.85 6.87 6.27
C ARG A 58 -5.48 8.01 5.49
N ASN A 59 -4.73 8.60 4.56
CA ASN A 59 -5.16 9.86 3.97
C ASN A 59 -5.57 9.75 2.52
N GLU A 60 -5.32 8.63 1.87
CA GLU A 60 -5.59 8.50 0.44
C GLU A 60 -6.65 7.45 0.20
N ASP A 61 -7.36 7.60 -0.91
CA ASP A 61 -8.40 6.67 -1.31
C ASP A 61 -8.64 6.87 -2.80
N PRO A 62 -8.48 5.86 -3.64
CA PRO A 62 -8.11 4.49 -3.28
C PRO A 62 -6.61 4.32 -3.09
N VAL A 63 -6.24 3.25 -2.41
CA VAL A 63 -4.84 2.89 -2.21
C VAL A 63 -4.61 1.50 -2.77
N TYR A 64 -3.51 1.34 -3.46
CA TYR A 64 -3.07 0.06 -3.97
C TYR A 64 -1.82 -0.35 -3.23
N GLY A 65 -1.71 -1.63 -2.89
CA GLY A 65 -0.59 -2.11 -2.13
C GLY A 65 0.08 -3.28 -2.79
N ASN A 66 1.37 -3.43 -2.49
CA ASN A 66 2.16 -4.59 -2.86
C ASN A 66 2.73 -5.16 -1.59
N ALA A 67 2.12 -6.24 -1.09
CA ALA A 67 2.49 -6.76 0.21
C ALA A 67 3.91 -7.33 0.21
N SER A 68 4.36 -7.84 -0.92
CA SER A 68 5.68 -8.45 -0.95
C SER A 68 6.80 -7.45 -0.66
N THR A 69 6.58 -6.18 -0.97
CA THR A 69 7.57 -5.13 -0.70
C THR A 69 7.13 -4.16 0.37
N GLY A 70 5.85 -4.18 0.73
CA GLY A 70 5.31 -3.20 1.66
C GLY A 70 5.03 -1.86 1.03
N SER A 71 5.04 -1.79 -0.29
CA SER A 71 4.84 -0.53 -1.00
C SER A 71 3.36 -0.22 -1.15
N VAL A 72 3.05 1.07 -1.16
CA VAL A 72 1.67 1.53 -1.40
C VAL A 72 1.71 2.65 -2.41
N THR A 73 0.62 2.80 -3.13
CA THR A 73 0.50 3.87 -4.10
C THR A 73 -0.96 4.25 -4.23
N THR A 74 -1.19 5.45 -4.71
CA THR A 74 -2.53 5.89 -4.99
C THR A 74 -2.85 5.61 -6.44
N GLN A 75 -4.12 5.81 -6.80
CA GLN A 75 -4.49 5.67 -8.19
C GLN A 75 -3.79 6.73 -9.02
N GLY A 76 -3.32 6.34 -10.19
CA GLY A 76 -2.66 7.30 -11.06
C GLY A 76 -3.60 8.41 -11.45
N GLU A 77 -3.10 9.63 -11.44
CA GLU A 77 -3.89 10.79 -11.82
C GLU A 77 -3.08 11.62 -12.78
N GLU A 78 -3.78 12.30 -13.66
CA GLU A 78 -3.10 13.18 -14.58
C GLU A 78 -2.65 14.43 -13.86
N ILE A 79 -1.41 14.78 -14.14
CA ILE A 79 -0.88 16.04 -13.68
C ILE A 79 -1.12 17.03 -14.79
N GLY A 80 -1.47 18.21 -14.47
CA GLY A 80 -1.52 19.22 -15.49
C GLY A 80 -2.90 19.54 -15.97
N GLU A 81 -3.82 18.61 -15.90
CA GLU A 81 -5.15 19.01 -16.35
C GLU A 81 -5.64 20.13 -15.46
N GLU A 82 -5.21 20.16 -14.24
CA GLU A 82 -5.65 21.22 -13.38
C GLU A 82 -5.03 22.53 -13.76
N GLU A 83 -3.85 22.50 -14.33
CA GLU A 83 -3.27 23.72 -14.79
C GLU A 83 -3.62 24.02 -16.20
N SER A 84 -4.17 23.11 -16.85
CA SER A 84 -4.48 23.34 -18.27
C SER A 84 -5.63 24.24 -18.44
#